data_f4f571df9888bdaba923e6fef15c690c
#
_entry.id   f4f571df9888bdaba923e6fef15c690c
#
_cell.length_a   1.000
_cell.length_b   1.000
_cell.length_c   1.000
_cell.angle_alpha   90.00
_cell.angle_beta   90.00
_cell.angle_gamma   90.00
#
_symmetry.space_group_name_H-M   'P 1'
#
loop_
_entity.id
_entity.type
_entity.pdbx_description
1 polymer ?
#
loop_
_entity_poly.entity_id
_entity_poly.type
_entity_poly.pdbx_seq_one_letter_code
_entity_poly.pdbx_strand_id
1 'polypeptide(L)'
;MTAFVIFNPNSAGGQTGQDWREIEEALERVFPLMSFFVTAAPAQAAHMVRDALRDGHMEIIAVGGNGTINEALNGFFDRGASVCPDATFSFVHSGHDSALCRKFGLLPGWRAGIAHLRQAQVRKVDVARVSCLSESGVPVSRYFLGAASFGLSGTIARSLGTARIARFFGHRFALGWHRMAALLQWRTCRVRLIASGYDEIAGISSVKLSPFGGLLDVEVSAGETRRRVLKSMKSAGRRLRSARLTAAPTLDTSGPVAVETDGESAGVLPATFEVHAGALNLRV
;
A
#
# COMPACT_ATOMS: atom_id res chain seq x y z
N MET A 1 -12.06 -25.92 4.40
CA MET A 1 -12.36 -24.50 4.18
C MET A 1 -12.08 -24.19 2.73
N THR A 2 -13.01 -23.53 2.05
CA THR A 2 -12.84 -23.15 0.64
C THR A 2 -12.10 -21.83 0.58
N ALA A 3 -10.94 -21.79 -0.06
CA ALA A 3 -10.20 -20.56 -0.29
C ALA A 3 -10.76 -19.82 -1.52
N PHE A 4 -10.79 -18.50 -1.47
CA PHE A 4 -11.13 -17.65 -2.60
C PHE A 4 -9.89 -16.86 -3.06
N VAL A 5 -9.47 -17.10 -4.29
CA VAL A 5 -8.23 -16.53 -4.86
C VAL A 5 -8.57 -15.38 -5.79
N ILE A 6 -8.04 -14.21 -5.53
CA ILE A 6 -8.07 -13.07 -6.45
C ILE A 6 -6.74 -13.02 -7.21
N PHE A 7 -6.83 -13.02 -8.51
CA PHE A 7 -5.67 -13.10 -9.39
C PHE A 7 -5.68 -11.99 -10.44
N ASN A 8 -4.54 -11.31 -10.57
CA ASN A 8 -4.35 -10.30 -11.61
C ASN A 8 -3.31 -10.78 -12.66
N PRO A 9 -3.75 -11.16 -13.87
CA PRO A 9 -2.86 -11.68 -14.90
C PRO A 9 -1.84 -10.65 -15.40
N ASN A 10 -2.15 -9.35 -15.29
CA ASN A 10 -1.28 -8.27 -15.77
C ASN A 10 -0.16 -7.90 -14.77
N SER A 11 -0.16 -8.48 -13.58
CA SER A 11 0.89 -8.25 -12.57
C SER A 11 2.26 -8.74 -13.07
N ALA A 12 3.34 -8.13 -12.53
CA ALA A 12 4.72 -8.39 -12.95
C ALA A 12 4.93 -8.27 -14.48
N GLY A 13 4.25 -7.31 -15.13
CA GLY A 13 4.35 -7.11 -16.57
C GLY A 13 3.69 -8.21 -17.41
N GLY A 14 2.71 -8.92 -16.85
CA GLY A 14 1.99 -10.03 -17.51
C GLY A 14 2.57 -11.42 -17.18
N GLN A 15 3.70 -11.48 -16.46
CA GLN A 15 4.33 -12.77 -16.11
C GLN A 15 3.41 -13.61 -15.20
N THR A 16 2.64 -12.97 -14.31
CA THR A 16 1.69 -13.67 -13.45
C THR A 16 0.64 -14.43 -14.26
N GLY A 17 0.18 -13.87 -15.37
CA GLY A 17 -0.75 -14.54 -16.28
C GLY A 17 -0.11 -15.73 -17.02
N GLN A 18 1.15 -15.59 -17.42
CA GLN A 18 1.89 -16.67 -18.08
C GLN A 18 2.14 -17.84 -17.12
N ASP A 19 2.44 -17.54 -15.85
CA ASP A 19 2.73 -18.54 -14.82
C ASP A 19 1.45 -19.09 -14.14
N TRP A 20 0.24 -18.63 -14.54
CA TRP A 20 -0.99 -18.92 -13.78
C TRP A 20 -1.23 -20.41 -13.54
N ARG A 21 -1.04 -21.24 -14.55
CA ARG A 21 -1.24 -22.68 -14.43
C ARG A 21 -0.36 -23.30 -13.33
N GLU A 22 0.91 -22.91 -13.27
CA GLU A 22 1.83 -23.39 -12.24
C GLU A 22 1.47 -22.84 -10.85
N ILE A 23 1.00 -21.58 -10.80
CA ILE A 23 0.53 -20.93 -9.57
C ILE A 23 -0.71 -21.65 -9.03
N GLU A 24 -1.69 -21.92 -9.90
CA GLU A 24 -2.93 -22.63 -9.57
C GLU A 24 -2.63 -24.02 -9.02
N GLU A 25 -1.86 -24.84 -9.75
CA GLU A 25 -1.46 -26.17 -9.30
C GLU A 25 -0.68 -26.16 -7.96
N ALA A 26 0.13 -25.12 -7.72
CA ALA A 26 0.85 -24.96 -6.47
C ALA A 26 -0.07 -24.55 -5.31
N LEU A 27 -1.06 -23.68 -5.57
CA LEU A 27 -2.07 -23.28 -4.59
C LEU A 27 -3.01 -24.42 -4.23
N GLU A 28 -3.45 -25.25 -5.19
CA GLU A 28 -4.30 -26.42 -4.95
C GLU A 28 -3.66 -27.44 -3.99
N ARG A 29 -2.34 -27.55 -4.01
CA ARG A 29 -1.60 -28.40 -3.03
C ARG A 29 -1.64 -27.86 -1.60
N VAL A 30 -1.93 -26.57 -1.42
CA VAL A 30 -2.06 -25.91 -0.11
C VAL A 30 -3.53 -25.81 0.29
N PHE A 31 -4.39 -25.48 -0.68
CA PHE A 31 -5.81 -25.26 -0.53
C PHE A 31 -6.58 -26.13 -1.53
N PRO A 32 -6.82 -27.42 -1.22
CA PRO A 32 -7.46 -28.35 -2.18
C PRO A 32 -8.89 -27.95 -2.62
N LEU A 33 -9.54 -27.12 -1.82
CA LEU A 33 -10.84 -26.56 -2.16
C LEU A 33 -10.67 -25.04 -2.35
N MET A 34 -10.55 -24.60 -3.59
CA MET A 34 -10.46 -23.19 -3.91
C MET A 34 -11.33 -22.82 -5.11
N SER A 35 -11.77 -21.56 -5.12
CA SER A 35 -12.32 -20.88 -6.29
C SER A 35 -11.46 -19.66 -6.60
N PHE A 36 -11.45 -19.22 -7.85
CA PHE A 36 -10.65 -18.05 -8.20
C PHE A 36 -11.42 -17.06 -9.07
N PHE A 37 -11.02 -15.81 -8.98
CA PHE A 37 -11.51 -14.72 -9.79
C PHE A 37 -10.34 -13.98 -10.47
N VAL A 38 -10.45 -13.80 -11.79
CA VAL A 38 -9.46 -13.09 -12.61
C VAL A 38 -9.88 -11.62 -12.71
N THR A 39 -9.03 -10.72 -12.23
CA THR A 39 -9.31 -9.28 -12.33
C THR A 39 -9.06 -8.79 -13.76
N ALA A 40 -9.99 -8.03 -14.32
CA ALA A 40 -9.88 -7.42 -15.65
C ALA A 40 -9.76 -5.89 -15.60
N ALA A 41 -10.15 -5.26 -14.49
CA ALA A 41 -10.15 -3.81 -14.34
C ALA A 41 -9.76 -3.39 -12.91
N PRO A 42 -9.27 -2.15 -12.72
CA PRO A 42 -9.03 -1.58 -11.40
C PRO A 42 -10.27 -1.60 -10.51
N ALA A 43 -10.06 -1.72 -9.20
CA ALA A 43 -11.06 -1.79 -8.15
C ALA A 43 -11.94 -3.07 -8.12
N GLN A 44 -11.84 -3.95 -9.11
CA GLN A 44 -12.61 -5.21 -9.11
C GLN A 44 -12.26 -6.12 -7.94
N ALA A 45 -10.95 -6.21 -7.58
CA ALA A 45 -10.53 -7.08 -6.49
C ALA A 45 -11.23 -6.74 -5.16
N ALA A 46 -11.41 -5.45 -4.84
CA ALA A 46 -12.09 -5.04 -3.61
C ALA A 46 -13.57 -5.46 -3.58
N HIS A 47 -14.28 -5.33 -4.70
CA HIS A 47 -15.68 -5.75 -4.79
C HIS A 47 -15.80 -7.26 -4.66
N MET A 48 -15.02 -8.02 -5.42
CA MET A 48 -15.09 -9.49 -5.43
C MET A 48 -14.70 -10.09 -4.08
N VAL A 49 -13.68 -9.54 -3.40
CA VAL A 49 -13.35 -9.97 -2.03
C VAL A 49 -14.50 -9.70 -1.07
N ARG A 50 -15.14 -8.53 -1.14
CA ARG A 50 -16.25 -8.18 -0.26
C ARG A 50 -17.44 -9.11 -0.46
N ASP A 51 -17.76 -9.44 -1.70
CA ASP A 51 -18.84 -10.34 -2.04
C ASP A 51 -18.50 -11.78 -1.58
N ALA A 52 -17.30 -12.26 -1.85
CA ALA A 52 -16.84 -13.56 -1.36
C ALA A 52 -16.90 -13.69 0.17
N LEU A 53 -16.51 -12.63 0.91
CA LEU A 53 -16.64 -12.60 2.38
C LEU A 53 -18.09 -12.66 2.85
N ARG A 54 -19.01 -12.00 2.14
CA ARG A 54 -20.47 -12.05 2.42
C ARG A 54 -21.07 -13.41 2.09
N ASP A 55 -20.52 -14.09 1.08
CA ASP A 55 -20.91 -15.46 0.69
C ASP A 55 -20.28 -16.54 1.61
N GLY A 56 -19.55 -16.13 2.64
CA GLY A 56 -19.00 -17.01 3.68
C GLY A 56 -17.62 -17.59 3.38
N HIS A 57 -16.88 -17.08 2.40
CA HIS A 57 -15.50 -17.44 2.22
C HIS A 57 -14.65 -16.86 3.37
N MET A 58 -13.94 -17.73 4.09
CA MET A 58 -13.15 -17.37 5.27
C MET A 58 -11.65 -17.27 5.00
N GLU A 59 -11.16 -17.71 3.84
CA GLU A 59 -9.77 -17.63 3.43
C GLU A 59 -9.71 -16.91 2.08
N ILE A 60 -9.14 -15.72 2.06
CA ILE A 60 -8.97 -14.89 0.86
C ILE A 60 -7.49 -14.81 0.51
N ILE A 61 -7.14 -15.10 -0.73
CA ILE A 61 -5.75 -15.10 -1.21
C ILE A 61 -5.63 -14.14 -2.38
N ALA A 62 -4.81 -13.10 -2.24
CA ALA A 62 -4.50 -12.18 -3.33
C ALA A 62 -3.21 -12.58 -4.04
N VAL A 63 -3.27 -12.85 -5.35
CA VAL A 63 -2.10 -13.16 -6.18
C VAL A 63 -1.85 -12.03 -7.16
N GLY A 64 -0.74 -11.31 -7.00
CA GLY A 64 -0.46 -10.17 -7.86
C GLY A 64 0.62 -9.23 -7.32
N GLY A 65 0.62 -8.00 -7.81
CA GLY A 65 1.46 -6.92 -7.32
C GLY A 65 0.85 -6.18 -6.13
N ASN A 66 1.54 -5.13 -5.67
CA ASN A 66 1.09 -4.31 -4.54
C ASN A 66 -0.34 -3.77 -4.73
N GLY A 67 -0.69 -3.31 -5.95
CA GLY A 67 -2.03 -2.80 -6.26
C GLY A 67 -3.12 -3.84 -6.04
N THR A 68 -2.95 -5.06 -6.56
CA THR A 68 -3.90 -6.16 -6.39
C THR A 68 -4.05 -6.54 -4.91
N ILE A 69 -2.93 -6.61 -4.19
CA ILE A 69 -2.93 -6.93 -2.75
C ILE A 69 -3.64 -5.83 -1.96
N ASN A 70 -3.37 -4.56 -2.26
CA ASN A 70 -4.04 -3.42 -1.60
C ASN A 70 -5.52 -3.36 -1.92
N GLU A 71 -5.93 -3.59 -3.18
CA GLU A 71 -7.35 -3.66 -3.55
C GLU A 71 -8.06 -4.80 -2.82
N ALA A 72 -7.48 -6.00 -2.78
CA ALA A 72 -8.05 -7.14 -2.06
C ALA A 72 -8.20 -6.85 -0.57
N LEU A 73 -7.18 -6.24 0.07
CA LEU A 73 -7.26 -5.76 1.45
C LEU A 73 -8.46 -4.83 1.67
N ASN A 74 -8.68 -3.89 0.75
CA ASN A 74 -9.80 -2.94 0.85
C ASN A 74 -11.18 -3.60 0.70
N GLY A 75 -11.23 -4.83 0.20
CA GLY A 75 -12.44 -5.66 0.19
C GLY A 75 -12.84 -6.17 1.58
N PHE A 76 -11.92 -6.30 2.52
CA PHE A 76 -12.19 -6.70 3.90
C PHE A 76 -12.95 -5.64 4.71
N PHE A 77 -13.01 -4.42 4.19
CA PHE A 77 -13.62 -3.30 4.91
C PHE A 77 -14.73 -2.66 4.10
N ASP A 78 -15.82 -2.32 4.78
CA ASP A 78 -16.93 -1.55 4.21
C ASP A 78 -17.38 -0.49 5.23
N ARG A 79 -17.50 0.76 4.79
CA ARG A 79 -17.93 1.92 5.59
C ARG A 79 -17.24 2.07 6.95
N GLY A 80 -15.96 1.69 7.02
CA GLY A 80 -15.15 1.83 8.24
C GLY A 80 -15.11 0.60 9.14
N ALA A 81 -15.87 -0.46 8.83
CA ALA A 81 -15.94 -1.70 9.60
C ALA A 81 -15.40 -2.89 8.79
N SER A 82 -14.93 -3.94 9.50
CA SER A 82 -14.60 -5.22 8.87
C SER A 82 -15.87 -5.92 8.39
N VAL A 83 -15.86 -6.45 7.17
CA VAL A 83 -16.97 -7.23 6.58
C VAL A 83 -17.09 -8.60 7.27
N CYS A 84 -15.96 -9.24 7.54
CA CYS A 84 -15.87 -10.51 8.24
C CYS A 84 -14.60 -10.52 9.11
N PRO A 85 -14.71 -10.22 10.43
CA PRO A 85 -13.55 -10.11 11.33
C PRO A 85 -12.76 -11.40 11.51
N ASP A 86 -13.41 -12.54 11.29
CA ASP A 86 -12.79 -13.87 11.48
C ASP A 86 -12.13 -14.40 10.21
N ALA A 87 -12.37 -13.76 9.06
CA ALA A 87 -11.76 -14.16 7.80
C ALA A 87 -10.26 -13.86 7.79
N THR A 88 -9.52 -14.73 7.11
CA THR A 88 -8.06 -14.66 6.97
C THR A 88 -7.70 -14.09 5.61
N PHE A 89 -6.78 -13.16 5.60
CA PHE A 89 -6.13 -12.65 4.41
C PHE A 89 -4.78 -13.30 4.20
N SER A 90 -4.50 -13.68 2.96
CA SER A 90 -3.20 -14.18 2.51
C SER A 90 -2.82 -13.45 1.23
N PHE A 91 -1.53 -13.30 0.97
CA PHE A 91 -1.11 -12.76 -0.32
C PHE A 91 0.14 -13.43 -0.86
N VAL A 92 0.20 -13.52 -2.17
CA VAL A 92 1.32 -14.02 -2.96
C VAL A 92 1.77 -12.90 -3.90
N HIS A 93 2.90 -12.27 -3.57
CA HIS A 93 3.43 -11.18 -4.39
C HIS A 93 4.17 -11.74 -5.61
N SER A 94 3.73 -11.38 -6.81
CA SER A 94 4.29 -11.92 -8.06
C SER A 94 5.54 -11.20 -8.55
N GLY A 95 5.84 -10.00 -8.04
CA GLY A 95 7.04 -9.24 -8.44
C GLY A 95 8.29 -9.61 -7.66
N HIS A 96 9.44 -9.04 -8.06
CA HIS A 96 10.75 -9.34 -7.48
C HIS A 96 11.12 -8.50 -6.25
N ASP A 97 10.41 -7.42 -5.98
CA ASP A 97 10.64 -6.53 -4.83
C ASP A 97 9.32 -6.03 -4.26
N SER A 98 9.17 -6.12 -2.95
CA SER A 98 7.99 -5.65 -2.23
C SER A 98 8.35 -5.18 -0.82
N ALA A 99 8.04 -3.91 -0.53
CA ALA A 99 8.13 -3.36 0.82
C ALA A 99 7.18 -4.07 1.79
N LEU A 100 6.01 -4.51 1.29
CA LEU A 100 5.03 -5.26 2.05
C LEU A 100 5.57 -6.64 2.45
N CYS A 101 6.18 -7.38 1.51
CA CYS A 101 6.84 -8.65 1.81
C CYS A 101 7.92 -8.46 2.89
N ARG A 102 8.80 -7.46 2.73
CA ARG A 102 9.85 -7.17 3.72
C ARG A 102 9.29 -6.85 5.11
N LYS A 103 8.18 -6.09 5.20
CA LYS A 103 7.53 -5.79 6.48
C LYS A 103 7.12 -7.04 7.24
N PHE A 104 6.63 -8.05 6.55
CA PHE A 104 6.13 -9.29 7.14
C PHE A 104 7.15 -10.45 7.12
N GLY A 105 8.39 -10.20 6.70
CA GLY A 105 9.43 -11.24 6.62
C GLY A 105 9.19 -12.25 5.49
N LEU A 106 8.40 -11.88 4.47
CA LEU A 106 8.09 -12.73 3.33
C LEU A 106 9.10 -12.52 2.19
N LEU A 107 9.35 -13.57 1.44
CA LEU A 107 10.13 -13.46 0.20
C LEU A 107 9.21 -13.09 -0.97
N PRO A 108 9.62 -12.16 -1.85
CA PRO A 108 8.87 -11.84 -3.06
C PRO A 108 9.00 -12.97 -4.09
N GLY A 109 8.04 -13.02 -5.02
CA GLY A 109 7.93 -14.07 -6.02
C GLY A 109 6.95 -15.15 -5.62
N TRP A 110 6.13 -15.58 -6.58
CA TRP A 110 5.00 -16.45 -6.27
C TRP A 110 5.42 -17.83 -5.73
N ARG A 111 6.54 -18.41 -6.21
CA ARG A 111 7.03 -19.72 -5.71
C ARG A 111 7.38 -19.66 -4.23
N ALA A 112 8.11 -18.63 -3.83
CA ALA A 112 8.49 -18.44 -2.42
C ALA A 112 7.25 -18.10 -1.56
N GLY A 113 6.35 -17.27 -2.07
CA GLY A 113 5.10 -16.90 -1.38
C GLY A 113 4.22 -18.12 -1.11
N ILE A 114 3.97 -18.99 -2.10
CA ILE A 114 3.15 -20.20 -1.92
C ILE A 114 3.85 -21.21 -1.02
N ALA A 115 5.17 -21.40 -1.15
CA ALA A 115 5.92 -22.28 -0.25
C ALA A 115 5.80 -21.82 1.20
N HIS A 116 5.79 -20.50 1.45
CA HIS A 116 5.58 -19.94 2.78
C HIS A 116 4.17 -20.23 3.31
N LEU A 117 3.11 -20.11 2.51
CA LEU A 117 1.72 -20.33 2.93
C LEU A 117 1.48 -21.72 3.53
N ARG A 118 2.28 -22.73 3.17
CA ARG A 118 2.18 -24.10 3.74
C ARG A 118 2.50 -24.18 5.23
N GLN A 119 3.36 -23.28 5.72
CA GLN A 119 3.86 -23.28 7.09
C GLN A 119 3.43 -22.03 7.87
N ALA A 120 2.78 -21.10 7.18
CA ALA A 120 2.39 -19.80 7.72
C ALA A 120 1.34 -19.95 8.82
N GLN A 121 1.47 -19.10 9.84
CA GLN A 121 0.51 -18.99 10.92
C GLN A 121 -0.38 -17.75 10.71
N VAL A 122 -1.62 -17.83 11.19
CA VAL A 122 -2.52 -16.69 11.19
C VAL A 122 -2.25 -15.85 12.43
N ARG A 123 -2.01 -14.57 12.24
CA ARG A 123 -1.86 -13.59 13.33
C ARG A 123 -2.65 -12.32 13.06
N LYS A 124 -3.13 -11.68 14.11
CA LYS A 124 -3.77 -10.37 14.02
C LYS A 124 -2.71 -9.31 13.73
N VAL A 125 -2.98 -8.49 12.73
CA VAL A 125 -2.12 -7.38 12.34
C VAL A 125 -2.89 -6.06 12.33
N ASP A 126 -2.15 -4.98 12.55
CA ASP A 126 -2.71 -3.64 12.47
C ASP A 126 -2.88 -3.25 11.01
N VAL A 127 -4.01 -2.63 10.72
CA VAL A 127 -4.32 -2.01 9.43
C VAL A 127 -4.48 -0.52 9.67
N ALA A 128 -3.96 0.31 8.78
CA ALA A 128 -4.25 1.74 8.84
C ALA A 128 -5.18 2.15 7.70
N ARG A 129 -5.93 3.22 7.95
CA ARG A 129 -6.82 3.86 6.99
C ARG A 129 -6.34 5.28 6.74
N VAL A 130 -6.32 5.70 5.49
CA VAL A 130 -6.24 7.09 5.09
C VAL A 130 -7.58 7.57 4.56
N SER A 131 -8.02 8.74 4.99
CA SER A 131 -9.13 9.49 4.42
C SER A 131 -8.58 10.79 3.84
N CYS A 132 -8.72 11.00 2.54
CA CYS A 132 -8.16 12.13 1.81
C CYS A 132 -9.09 12.54 0.65
N LEU A 133 -8.62 13.42 -0.20
CA LEU A 133 -9.34 13.81 -1.41
C LEU A 133 -8.71 13.11 -2.63
N SER A 134 -9.54 12.70 -3.59
CA SER A 134 -9.07 12.33 -4.91
C SER A 134 -8.49 13.55 -5.63
N GLU A 135 -7.84 13.37 -6.76
CA GLU A 135 -7.36 14.49 -7.60
C GLU A 135 -8.52 15.38 -8.12
N SER A 136 -9.72 14.81 -8.22
CA SER A 136 -10.95 15.53 -8.57
C SER A 136 -11.67 16.18 -7.38
N GLY A 137 -11.10 16.12 -6.16
CA GLY A 137 -11.66 16.72 -4.96
C GLY A 137 -12.75 15.86 -4.26
N VAL A 138 -12.98 14.64 -4.72
CA VAL A 138 -13.97 13.75 -4.09
C VAL A 138 -13.35 13.05 -2.89
N PRO A 139 -14.03 12.97 -1.72
CA PRO A 139 -13.54 12.23 -0.56
C PRO A 139 -13.33 10.74 -0.88
N VAL A 140 -12.17 10.23 -0.53
CA VAL A 140 -11.81 8.82 -0.68
C VAL A 140 -11.19 8.28 0.59
N SER A 141 -11.39 6.98 0.84
CA SER A 141 -10.76 6.26 1.95
C SER A 141 -10.10 5.00 1.43
N ARG A 142 -8.88 4.71 1.94
CA ARG A 142 -8.14 3.50 1.61
C ARG A 142 -7.49 2.90 2.84
N TYR A 143 -7.53 1.58 2.93
CA TYR A 143 -6.79 0.81 3.94
C TYR A 143 -5.43 0.40 3.40
N PHE A 144 -4.45 0.30 4.29
CA PHE A 144 -3.10 -0.14 3.93
C PHE A 144 -2.46 -0.95 5.07
N LEU A 145 -1.60 -1.87 4.68
CA LEU A 145 -0.85 -2.76 5.59
C LEU A 145 0.60 -2.33 5.76
N GLY A 146 1.22 -1.88 4.69
CA GLY A 146 2.65 -1.57 4.64
C GLY A 146 2.95 -0.20 5.19
N ALA A 147 2.83 0.79 4.34
CA ALA A 147 3.10 2.18 4.67
C ALA A 147 2.29 3.14 3.79
N ALA A 148 1.99 4.31 4.36
CA ALA A 148 1.58 5.47 3.58
C ALA A 148 2.71 6.50 3.54
N SER A 149 2.73 7.32 2.50
CA SER A 149 3.66 8.44 2.41
C SER A 149 3.06 9.63 1.67
N PHE A 150 3.58 10.81 1.93
CA PHE A 150 3.25 12.02 1.19
C PHE A 150 4.44 12.98 1.11
N GLY A 151 4.36 13.98 0.24
CA GLY A 151 5.48 14.83 -0.14
C GLY A 151 6.22 14.27 -1.36
N LEU A 152 7.56 14.28 -1.35
CA LEU A 152 8.37 13.80 -2.48
C LEU A 152 8.10 12.33 -2.81
N SER A 153 7.93 11.48 -1.80
CA SER A 153 7.65 10.05 -1.97
C SER A 153 6.34 9.82 -2.72
N GLY A 154 5.26 10.50 -2.34
CA GLY A 154 3.97 10.41 -3.02
C GLY A 154 4.02 10.90 -4.47
N THR A 155 4.83 11.93 -4.77
CA THR A 155 5.03 12.40 -6.14
C THR A 155 5.74 11.37 -7.01
N ILE A 156 6.72 10.63 -6.47
CA ILE A 156 7.44 9.58 -7.18
C ILE A 156 6.50 8.40 -7.50
N ALA A 157 5.71 7.94 -6.54
CA ALA A 157 4.75 6.85 -6.74
C ALA A 157 3.71 7.19 -7.81
N ARG A 158 3.17 8.40 -7.76
CA ARG A 158 2.23 8.92 -8.77
C ARG A 158 2.84 8.90 -10.18
N SER A 159 4.09 9.35 -10.33
CA SER A 159 4.75 9.38 -11.64
C SER A 159 5.05 7.97 -12.20
N LEU A 160 5.31 6.99 -11.34
CA LEU A 160 5.52 5.59 -11.74
C LEU A 160 4.22 4.92 -12.21
N GLY A 161 3.09 5.20 -11.57
CA GLY A 161 1.77 4.68 -11.95
C GLY A 161 1.33 5.12 -13.35
N THR A 162 1.78 6.29 -13.83
CA THR A 162 1.45 6.85 -15.15
C THR A 162 2.47 6.50 -16.25
N ALA A 163 3.64 5.94 -15.91
CA ALA A 163 4.73 5.77 -16.86
C ALA A 163 4.65 4.45 -17.66
N ARG A 164 4.18 4.52 -18.90
CA ARG A 164 4.39 3.48 -19.92
C ARG A 164 5.87 3.20 -20.23
N ILE A 165 6.77 4.08 -19.82
CA ILE A 165 8.21 4.07 -20.11
C ILE A 165 8.95 2.94 -19.37
N ALA A 166 8.47 2.48 -18.22
CA ALA A 166 9.10 1.39 -17.45
C ALA A 166 9.16 0.06 -18.23
N ARG A 167 8.29 -0.12 -19.24
CA ARG A 167 8.27 -1.29 -20.09
C ARG A 167 9.48 -1.40 -21.04
N PHE A 168 10.09 -0.27 -21.42
CA PHE A 168 11.15 -0.23 -22.44
C PHE A 168 12.58 -0.15 -21.87
N PHE A 169 12.80 0.47 -20.72
CA PHE A 169 14.15 0.79 -20.22
C PHE A 169 14.52 0.09 -18.90
N GLY A 170 13.70 -0.81 -18.41
CA GLY A 170 13.96 -1.53 -17.15
C GLY A 170 13.60 -0.70 -15.90
N HIS A 171 13.10 -1.40 -14.88
CA HIS A 171 12.53 -0.79 -13.66
C HIS A 171 13.51 0.10 -12.88
N ARG A 172 14.80 -0.26 -12.84
CA ARG A 172 15.84 0.50 -12.09
C ARG A 172 16.18 1.83 -12.76
N PHE A 173 16.20 1.88 -14.09
CA PHE A 173 16.49 3.11 -14.83
C PHE A 173 15.28 4.07 -14.77
N ALA A 174 14.08 3.54 -14.94
CA ALA A 174 12.84 4.31 -14.79
C ALA A 174 12.73 4.92 -13.38
N LEU A 175 13.05 4.17 -12.33
CA LEU A 175 13.04 4.66 -10.94
C LEU A 175 14.04 5.80 -10.72
N GLY A 176 15.25 5.69 -11.28
CA GLY A 176 16.29 6.73 -11.22
C GLY A 176 15.84 8.02 -11.91
N TRP A 177 15.26 7.89 -13.11
CA TRP A 177 14.74 9.01 -13.88
C TRP A 177 13.58 9.72 -13.19
N HIS A 178 12.63 8.95 -12.66
CA HIS A 178 11.48 9.51 -11.92
C HIS A 178 11.90 10.20 -10.62
N ARG A 179 12.89 9.67 -9.91
CA ARG A 179 13.48 10.34 -8.74
C ARG A 179 14.13 11.68 -9.12
N MET A 180 14.86 11.72 -10.23
CA MET A 180 15.49 12.94 -10.73
C MET A 180 14.43 13.96 -11.18
N ALA A 181 13.42 13.53 -11.93
CA ALA A 181 12.33 14.38 -12.39
C ALA A 181 11.52 14.94 -11.20
N ALA A 182 11.22 14.11 -10.19
CA ALA A 182 10.56 14.55 -8.97
C ALA A 182 11.39 15.57 -8.18
N LEU A 183 12.73 15.40 -8.11
CA LEU A 183 13.64 16.38 -7.48
C LEU A 183 13.72 17.69 -8.27
N LEU A 184 13.67 17.63 -9.61
CA LEU A 184 13.67 18.82 -10.46
C LEU A 184 12.37 19.61 -10.36
N GLN A 185 11.24 18.92 -10.22
CA GLN A 185 9.90 19.48 -10.03
C GLN A 185 9.59 19.80 -8.56
N TRP A 186 10.52 19.50 -7.64
CA TRP A 186 10.30 19.72 -6.22
C TRP A 186 9.95 21.19 -5.92
N ARG A 187 8.84 21.36 -5.24
CA ARG A 187 8.36 22.63 -4.71
C ARG A 187 8.33 22.55 -3.19
N THR A 188 8.42 23.68 -2.52
CA THR A 188 8.32 23.75 -1.07
C THR A 188 6.98 23.17 -0.62
N CYS A 189 7.04 22.19 0.26
CA CYS A 189 5.88 21.55 0.83
C CYS A 189 5.85 21.85 2.34
N ARG A 190 5.01 22.81 2.75
CA ARG A 190 4.76 23.12 4.17
C ARG A 190 3.41 22.53 4.55
N VAL A 191 3.39 21.69 5.56
CA VAL A 191 2.19 21.02 6.04
C VAL A 191 2.04 21.23 7.53
N ARG A 192 0.80 21.35 7.99
CA ARG A 192 0.45 21.24 9.40
C ARG A 192 0.19 19.78 9.71
N LEU A 193 0.92 19.25 10.69
CA LEU A 193 0.79 17.90 11.19
C LEU A 193 0.18 17.95 12.59
N ILE A 194 -0.96 17.27 12.77
CA ILE A 194 -1.68 17.22 14.04
C ILE A 194 -1.78 15.75 14.45
N ALA A 195 -1.24 15.43 15.61
CA ALA A 195 -1.30 14.11 16.24
C ALA A 195 -1.49 14.31 17.76
N SER A 196 -1.66 13.22 18.53
CA SER A 196 -1.80 13.34 19.97
C SER A 196 -0.60 14.03 20.61
N GLY A 197 -0.81 15.20 21.20
CA GLY A 197 0.25 16.02 21.81
C GLY A 197 1.23 16.70 20.83
N TYR A 198 0.90 16.71 19.54
CA TYR A 198 1.75 17.30 18.50
C TYR A 198 0.90 18.12 17.54
N ASP A 199 1.23 19.40 17.38
CA ASP A 199 0.64 20.31 16.39
C ASP A 199 1.75 21.25 15.89
N GLU A 200 2.24 21.00 14.71
CA GLU A 200 3.38 21.75 14.16
C GLU A 200 3.21 21.97 12.64
N ILE A 201 3.61 23.13 12.19
CA ILE A 201 3.76 23.45 10.76
C ILE A 201 5.23 23.20 10.40
N ALA A 202 5.47 22.24 9.54
CA ALA A 202 6.82 21.86 9.11
C ALA A 202 6.98 21.96 7.60
N GLY A 203 8.14 22.43 7.18
CA GLY A 203 8.61 22.24 5.81
C GLY A 203 9.15 20.83 5.65
N ILE A 204 8.49 20.03 4.85
CA ILE A 204 8.81 18.60 4.72
C ILE A 204 9.36 18.25 3.35
N SER A 205 10.26 17.27 3.30
CA SER A 205 10.60 16.55 2.07
C SER A 205 9.72 15.32 1.88
N SER A 206 9.49 14.55 2.93
CA SER A 206 8.55 13.43 2.94
C SER A 206 8.08 13.12 4.35
N VAL A 207 6.88 12.56 4.45
CA VAL A 207 6.39 11.91 5.66
C VAL A 207 6.05 10.48 5.30
N LYS A 208 6.48 9.53 6.13
CA LYS A 208 6.17 8.11 6.00
C LYS A 208 5.47 7.64 7.27
N LEU A 209 4.41 6.87 7.10
CA LEU A 209 3.61 6.32 8.19
C LEU A 209 3.49 4.81 8.02
N SER A 210 3.56 4.07 9.12
CA SER A 210 3.43 2.61 9.09
C SER A 210 2.65 2.14 10.32
N PRO A 211 1.59 1.32 10.18
CA PRO A 211 0.89 0.77 11.32
C PRO A 211 1.75 -0.28 12.03
N PHE A 212 1.91 -0.11 13.35
CA PHE A 212 2.67 -1.04 14.19
C PHE A 212 2.33 -0.88 15.67
N GLY A 213 1.95 -1.99 16.33
CA GLY A 213 1.67 -2.03 17.77
C GLY A 213 0.53 -1.11 18.20
N GLY A 214 -0.55 -1.06 17.42
CA GLY A 214 -1.73 -0.25 17.68
C GLY A 214 -1.55 1.26 17.42
N LEU A 215 -0.42 1.68 16.87
CA LEU A 215 -0.09 3.07 16.57
C LEU A 215 0.49 3.22 15.16
N LEU A 216 0.46 4.44 14.64
CA LEU A 216 1.22 4.84 13.46
C LEU A 216 2.64 5.22 13.90
N ASP A 217 3.63 4.51 13.39
CA ASP A 217 5.01 4.99 13.42
C ASP A 217 5.17 6.01 12.29
N VAL A 218 5.45 7.26 12.65
CA VAL A 218 5.53 8.37 11.72
C VAL A 218 6.97 8.87 11.65
N GLU A 219 7.53 8.90 10.46
CA GLU A 219 8.85 9.46 10.18
C GLU A 219 8.70 10.72 9.33
N VAL A 220 9.09 11.86 9.88
CA VAL A 220 9.03 13.18 9.24
C VAL A 220 10.44 13.58 8.80
N SER A 221 10.66 13.66 7.50
CA SER A 221 11.91 14.15 6.91
C SER A 221 11.76 15.63 6.58
N ALA A 222 12.52 16.49 7.27
CA ALA A 222 12.51 17.92 7.02
C ALA A 222 13.22 18.29 5.71
N GLY A 223 12.75 19.33 5.00
CA GLY A 223 13.40 19.80 3.78
C GLY A 223 12.66 20.97 3.13
N GLU A 224 13.09 22.18 3.43
CA GLU A 224 12.57 23.38 2.78
C GLU A 224 13.33 23.75 1.50
N THR A 225 14.53 23.21 1.30
CA THR A 225 15.36 23.51 0.13
C THR A 225 15.85 22.23 -0.53
N ARG A 226 16.10 22.26 -1.85
CA ARG A 226 16.64 21.10 -2.61
C ARG A 226 17.90 20.50 -1.97
N ARG A 227 18.80 21.34 -1.43
CA ARG A 227 20.02 20.87 -0.73
C ARG A 227 19.69 20.13 0.57
N ARG A 228 18.69 20.62 1.35
CA ARG A 228 18.24 19.94 2.57
C ARG A 228 17.50 18.65 2.25
N VAL A 229 16.69 18.62 1.19
CA VAL A 229 16.04 17.39 0.70
C VAL A 229 17.07 16.31 0.37
N LEU A 230 18.11 16.63 -0.40
CA LEU A 230 19.18 15.69 -0.73
C LEU A 230 19.93 15.20 0.53
N LYS A 231 20.12 16.06 1.52
CA LYS A 231 20.74 15.70 2.80
C LYS A 231 19.82 14.86 3.67
N SER A 232 18.52 15.17 3.72
CA SER A 232 17.51 14.43 4.51
C SER A 232 17.27 13.01 3.98
N MET A 233 17.46 12.76 2.68
CA MET A 233 17.40 11.40 2.12
C MET A 233 18.48 10.45 2.69
N LYS A 234 19.53 10.99 3.33
CA LYS A 234 20.63 10.26 3.98
C LYS A 234 20.56 10.30 5.52
N SER A 235 19.63 11.02 6.09
CA SER A 235 19.49 11.25 7.53
C SER A 235 18.18 10.68 8.03
N ALA A 236 18.17 10.06 9.21
CA ALA A 236 16.94 9.64 9.88
C ALA A 236 16.06 10.87 10.18
N GLY A 237 14.80 10.81 9.79
CA GLY A 237 13.80 11.83 10.09
C GLY A 237 13.42 11.84 11.58
N ARG A 238 12.70 12.90 11.99
CA ARG A 238 12.07 12.94 13.31
C ARG A 238 10.98 11.87 13.37
N ARG A 239 10.93 11.10 14.45
CA ARG A 239 9.93 10.04 14.66
C ARG A 239 8.93 10.45 15.72
N LEU A 240 7.66 10.10 15.47
CA LEU A 240 6.58 10.21 16.44
C LEU A 240 5.65 9.00 16.30
N ARG A 241 4.86 8.73 17.34
CA ARG A 241 3.86 7.65 17.35
C ARG A 241 2.51 8.22 17.74
N SER A 242 1.47 7.84 17.01
CA SER A 242 0.10 8.29 17.29
C SER A 242 -0.92 7.31 16.72
N ALA A 243 -2.05 7.15 17.40
CA ALA A 243 -3.18 6.39 16.85
C ALA A 243 -3.82 7.08 15.64
N ARG A 244 -3.70 8.42 15.57
CA ARG A 244 -4.26 9.24 14.50
C ARG A 244 -3.30 10.38 14.16
N LEU A 245 -3.15 10.64 12.85
CA LEU A 245 -2.44 11.80 12.32
C LEU A 245 -3.31 12.51 11.28
N THR A 246 -3.43 13.83 11.39
CA THR A 246 -4.00 14.67 10.34
C THR A 246 -2.90 15.51 9.70
N ALA A 247 -2.87 15.54 8.39
CA ALA A 247 -1.95 16.35 7.60
C ALA A 247 -2.73 17.28 6.65
N ALA A 248 -2.46 18.57 6.71
CA ALA A 248 -3.08 19.58 5.85
C ALA A 248 -2.01 20.48 5.21
N PRO A 249 -2.11 20.80 3.92
CA PRO A 249 -1.20 21.74 3.28
C PRO A 249 -1.44 23.14 3.86
N THR A 250 -0.38 23.95 3.97
CA THR A 250 -0.52 25.39 4.30
C THR A 250 -0.70 26.22 3.03
N LEU A 251 -1.08 27.47 3.19
CA LEU A 251 -1.26 28.42 2.06
C LEU A 251 0.03 28.59 1.24
N ASP A 252 1.20 28.39 1.85
CA ASP A 252 2.50 28.49 1.18
C ASP A 252 2.88 27.24 0.40
N THR A 253 2.04 26.19 0.44
CA THR A 253 2.31 24.94 -0.29
C THR A 253 1.94 25.08 -1.75
N SER A 254 2.91 24.88 -2.63
CA SER A 254 2.73 25.02 -4.08
C SER A 254 2.10 23.77 -4.69
N GLY A 255 0.78 23.77 -4.85
CA GLY A 255 0.01 22.71 -5.53
C GLY A 255 -0.34 21.52 -4.65
N PRO A 256 -1.04 20.52 -5.21
CA PRO A 256 -1.53 19.37 -4.47
C PRO A 256 -0.38 18.46 -3.99
N VAL A 257 -0.44 18.03 -2.74
CA VAL A 257 0.51 17.10 -2.15
C VAL A 257 -0.05 15.68 -2.25
N ALA A 258 0.57 14.87 -3.10
CA ALA A 258 0.13 13.50 -3.34
C ALA A 258 0.33 12.61 -2.12
N VAL A 259 -0.64 11.74 -1.87
CA VAL A 259 -0.66 10.70 -0.83
C VAL A 259 -0.60 9.34 -1.52
N GLU A 260 0.26 8.48 -1.01
CA GLU A 260 0.48 7.12 -1.46
C GLU A 260 0.21 6.14 -0.33
N THR A 261 -0.30 4.95 -0.64
CA THR A 261 -0.45 3.81 0.27
C THR A 261 0.04 2.53 -0.40
N ASP A 262 0.96 1.80 0.23
CA ASP A 262 1.52 0.52 -0.25
C ASP A 262 2.09 0.58 -1.68
N GLY A 263 2.56 1.76 -2.10
CA GLY A 263 3.11 1.99 -3.45
C GLY A 263 2.09 2.49 -4.48
N GLU A 264 0.83 2.68 -4.09
CA GLU A 264 -0.25 3.11 -4.99
C GLU A 264 -0.76 4.50 -4.62
N SER A 265 -1.18 5.29 -5.61
CA SER A 265 -1.77 6.62 -5.37
C SER A 265 -3.09 6.48 -4.62
N ALA A 266 -3.21 7.14 -3.47
CA ALA A 266 -4.44 7.18 -2.67
C ALA A 266 -5.24 8.47 -2.91
N GLY A 267 -4.57 9.59 -3.20
CA GLY A 267 -5.20 10.89 -3.39
C GLY A 267 -4.24 12.04 -3.05
N VAL A 268 -4.79 13.11 -2.50
CA VAL A 268 -4.04 14.31 -2.13
C VAL A 268 -4.42 14.81 -0.73
N LEU A 269 -3.53 15.59 -0.10
CA LEU A 269 -3.85 16.30 1.15
C LEU A 269 -4.99 17.33 0.94
N PRO A 270 -5.82 17.62 1.96
CA PRO A 270 -5.69 17.17 3.35
C PRO A 270 -6.02 15.69 3.55
N ALA A 271 -5.35 15.05 4.50
CA ALA A 271 -5.57 13.64 4.82
C ALA A 271 -5.57 13.38 6.33
N THR A 272 -6.37 12.40 6.74
CA THR A 272 -6.35 11.84 8.09
C THR A 272 -5.97 10.37 8.00
N PHE A 273 -5.00 9.96 8.80
CA PHE A 273 -4.52 8.59 8.94
C PHE A 273 -4.91 8.07 10.32
N GLU A 274 -5.47 6.87 10.37
CA GLU A 274 -5.93 6.23 11.60
C GLU A 274 -5.49 4.76 11.60
N VAL A 275 -5.09 4.24 12.77
CA VAL A 275 -4.77 2.82 12.92
C VAL A 275 -5.97 2.07 13.49
N HIS A 276 -6.20 0.88 12.96
CA HIS A 276 -7.15 -0.11 13.45
C HIS A 276 -6.32 -1.29 13.96
N ALA A 277 -6.13 -1.34 15.28
CA ALA A 277 -5.29 -2.33 15.92
C ALA A 277 -5.87 -3.74 15.80
N GLY A 278 -5.05 -4.70 15.36
CA GLY A 278 -5.43 -6.10 15.24
C GLY A 278 -6.65 -6.35 14.33
N ALA A 279 -6.92 -5.46 13.37
CA ALA A 279 -8.16 -5.47 12.59
C ALA A 279 -8.22 -6.51 11.46
N LEU A 280 -7.12 -7.22 11.20
CA LEU A 280 -7.04 -8.21 10.13
C LEU A 280 -6.30 -9.46 10.61
N ASN A 281 -6.86 -10.63 10.32
CA ASN A 281 -6.13 -11.88 10.43
C ASN A 281 -5.29 -12.07 9.17
N LEU A 282 -3.98 -12.05 9.29
CA LEU A 282 -3.04 -12.22 8.19
C LEU A 282 -2.29 -13.52 8.35
N ARG A 283 -2.24 -14.31 7.28
CA ARG A 283 -1.44 -15.54 7.22
C ARG A 283 -0.02 -15.21 6.75
N VAL A 284 0.94 -15.27 7.67
CA VAL A 284 2.36 -14.95 7.48
C VAL A 284 3.27 -15.79 8.36
#